data_9a26456e91ab4e36de22721c011e09b2
#
_entry.id   9a26456e91ab4e36de22721c011e09b2
#
_cell.length_a   1.000
_cell.length_b   1.000
_cell.length_c   1.000
_cell.angle_alpha   90.00
_cell.angle_beta   90.00
_cell.angle_gamma   90.00
#
_symmetry.space_group_name_H-M   'P 1'
#
loop_
_entity.id
_entity.type
_entity.pdbx_description
1 polymer ?
#
loop_
_entity_poly.entity_id
_entity_poly.type
_entity_poly.pdbx_seq_one_letter_code
_entity_poly.pdbx_strand_id
1 'polypeptide(L)'
;TIVYPESFETDTQELMKNWYLQNYAVLSGDSETKDDVPTSVEDYLQRLKALPTVIEMPYNQVVRSYIDMYTQRRRTLVEEMLGLSLYYMPIFEQALEQEGLPLELKYLPVIESALNPDAVSRVGATGLWQFMLSTAKGLGLEVNSLVDERRDPIRSSELAAKYLKQLYEIYGDWSLAIASYNCGPGNVNKALRRAGGGKQDFWDIYYYPVSYTHLTLPTIA
;
A
#
# COMPACT_ATOMS: atom_id res chain seq x y z
N THR A 1 -3.47 23.08 -19.11
CA THR A 1 -4.36 21.93 -18.88
C THR A 1 -3.47 20.71 -18.85
N ILE A 2 -3.25 20.13 -17.66
CA ILE A 2 -2.52 18.87 -17.52
C ILE A 2 -3.51 17.78 -17.94
N VAL A 3 -3.28 17.18 -19.09
CA VAL A 3 -4.05 16.01 -19.54
C VAL A 3 -3.48 14.80 -18.79
N TYR A 4 -4.26 14.25 -17.88
CA TYR A 4 -3.92 12.98 -17.25
C TYR A 4 -4.20 11.84 -18.23
N PRO A 5 -3.34 10.81 -18.32
CA PRO A 5 -3.62 9.64 -19.14
C PRO A 5 -4.93 8.96 -18.73
N GLU A 6 -5.67 8.40 -19.69
CA GLU A 6 -6.93 7.65 -19.45
C GLU A 6 -6.81 6.53 -18.39
N SER A 7 -5.58 6.05 -18.15
CA SER A 7 -5.27 5.07 -17.09
C SER A 7 -5.57 5.55 -15.66
N PHE A 8 -5.79 6.85 -15.44
CA PHE A 8 -6.24 7.38 -14.15
C PHE A 8 -7.75 7.28 -13.94
N GLU A 9 -8.50 6.89 -14.95
CA GLU A 9 -9.96 6.73 -14.89
C GLU A 9 -10.39 5.31 -14.47
N THR A 10 -9.46 4.37 -14.41
CA THR A 10 -9.76 2.99 -14.03
C THR A 10 -9.75 2.84 -12.52
N ASP A 11 -10.79 2.21 -11.98
CA ASP A 11 -10.92 1.91 -10.55
C ASP A 11 -9.66 1.22 -10.02
N THR A 12 -9.01 1.83 -9.01
CA THR A 12 -7.76 1.32 -8.44
C THR A 12 -7.96 -0.08 -7.83
N GLN A 13 -9.15 -0.39 -7.32
CA GLN A 13 -9.51 -1.75 -6.89
C GLN A 13 -9.58 -2.71 -8.07
N GLU A 14 -10.08 -2.27 -9.21
CA GLU A 14 -10.12 -3.07 -10.43
C GLU A 14 -8.72 -3.25 -11.02
N LEU A 15 -7.88 -2.22 -10.96
CA LEU A 15 -6.45 -2.30 -11.34
C LEU A 15 -5.66 -3.24 -10.43
N MET A 16 -5.80 -3.14 -9.12
CA MET A 16 -5.18 -4.07 -8.18
C MET A 16 -5.72 -5.49 -8.38
N LYS A 17 -7.02 -5.65 -8.48
CA LYS A 17 -7.65 -6.94 -8.75
C LYS A 17 -7.18 -7.54 -10.07
N ASN A 18 -7.12 -6.74 -11.13
CA ASN A 18 -6.65 -7.19 -12.44
C ASN A 18 -5.14 -7.46 -12.46
N TRP A 19 -4.35 -6.67 -11.74
CA TRP A 19 -2.91 -6.91 -11.58
C TRP A 19 -2.67 -8.23 -10.81
N TYR A 20 -3.35 -8.43 -9.68
CA TYR A 20 -3.31 -9.69 -8.94
C TYR A 20 -3.81 -10.87 -9.78
N LEU A 21 -4.91 -10.71 -10.51
CA LEU A 21 -5.44 -11.75 -11.38
C LEU A 21 -4.47 -12.10 -12.52
N GLN A 22 -3.78 -11.13 -13.10
CA GLN A 22 -2.86 -11.37 -14.21
C GLN A 22 -1.51 -11.96 -13.79
N ASN A 23 -1.02 -11.60 -12.59
CA ASN A 23 0.31 -12.02 -12.17
C ASN A 23 0.32 -13.21 -11.20
N TYR A 24 -0.78 -13.47 -10.51
CA TYR A 24 -0.83 -14.48 -9.46
C TYR A 24 -1.99 -15.47 -9.56
N ALA A 25 -3.11 -15.11 -10.16
CA ALA A 25 -4.27 -16.04 -10.27
C ALA A 25 -4.08 -17.17 -11.27
N VAL A 26 -3.14 -17.01 -12.21
CA VAL A 26 -2.82 -18.04 -13.22
C VAL A 26 -1.93 -19.13 -12.64
N LEU A 27 -1.22 -18.88 -11.54
CA LEU A 27 -0.26 -19.79 -10.93
C LEU A 27 -0.83 -20.63 -9.78
N SER A 28 -1.93 -20.23 -9.19
CA SER A 28 -2.55 -20.94 -8.07
C SER A 28 -3.96 -21.40 -8.42
N GLY A 29 -4.11 -22.66 -8.70
CA GLY A 29 -5.37 -23.34 -8.48
C GLY A 29 -5.64 -23.36 -6.98
N ASP A 30 -6.24 -22.28 -6.45
CA ASP A 30 -6.63 -22.18 -5.05
C ASP A 30 -7.62 -23.31 -4.78
N SER A 31 -7.13 -24.41 -4.20
CA SER A 31 -7.98 -25.40 -3.59
C SER A 31 -8.60 -24.74 -2.35
N GLU A 32 -9.91 -24.57 -2.35
CA GLU A 32 -10.67 -24.24 -1.15
C GLU A 32 -10.33 -25.27 -0.08
N THR A 33 -9.43 -24.93 0.83
CA THR A 33 -9.20 -25.74 2.03
C THR A 33 -10.37 -25.48 2.98
N LYS A 34 -11.12 -26.53 3.28
CA LYS A 34 -12.34 -26.52 4.12
C LYS A 34 -12.09 -26.26 5.62
N ASP A 35 -10.91 -25.81 6.00
CA ASP A 35 -10.50 -25.66 7.41
C ASP A 35 -10.56 -24.21 7.93
N ASP A 36 -11.41 -23.37 7.34
CA ASP A 36 -11.61 -22.01 7.85
C ASP A 36 -12.45 -22.05 9.12
N VAL A 37 -11.79 -21.79 10.26
CA VAL A 37 -12.49 -21.53 11.50
C VAL A 37 -13.21 -20.20 11.39
N PRO A 38 -14.55 -20.14 11.49
CA PRO A 38 -15.28 -18.89 11.48
C PRO A 38 -14.78 -17.98 12.59
N THR A 39 -14.14 -16.86 12.21
CA THR A 39 -13.65 -15.88 13.18
C THR A 39 -14.72 -14.81 13.40
N SER A 40 -15.11 -14.61 14.64
CA SER A 40 -16.11 -13.60 15.00
C SER A 40 -15.57 -12.17 14.84
N VAL A 41 -16.46 -11.19 14.77
CA VAL A 41 -16.09 -9.77 14.75
C VAL A 41 -15.33 -9.39 16.02
N GLU A 42 -15.76 -9.94 17.16
CA GLU A 42 -15.15 -9.73 18.47
C GLU A 42 -13.71 -10.24 18.49
N ASP A 43 -13.44 -11.41 17.90
CA ASP A 43 -12.08 -11.96 17.78
C ASP A 43 -11.18 -11.06 16.92
N TYR A 44 -11.66 -10.54 15.81
CA TYR A 44 -10.90 -9.60 14.98
C TYR A 44 -10.59 -8.32 15.72
N LEU A 45 -11.58 -7.73 16.40
CA LEU A 45 -11.39 -6.53 17.21
C LEU A 45 -10.38 -6.75 18.34
N GLN A 46 -10.45 -7.90 19.00
CA GLN A 46 -9.51 -8.25 20.07
C GLN A 46 -8.08 -8.42 19.53
N ARG A 47 -7.92 -9.12 18.40
CA ARG A 47 -6.62 -9.32 17.75
C ARG A 47 -6.00 -8.00 17.28
N LEU A 48 -6.79 -7.14 16.60
CA LEU A 48 -6.32 -5.83 16.17
C LEU A 48 -5.89 -4.94 17.34
N LYS A 49 -6.66 -4.92 18.44
CA LYS A 49 -6.30 -4.18 19.66
C LYS A 49 -5.05 -4.71 20.37
N ALA A 50 -4.73 -5.99 20.19
CA ALA A 50 -3.56 -6.62 20.78
C ALA A 50 -2.27 -6.37 19.98
N LEU A 51 -2.37 -5.84 18.75
CA LEU A 51 -1.19 -5.50 17.96
C LEU A 51 -0.45 -4.32 18.59
N PRO A 52 0.87 -4.42 18.79
CA PRO A 52 1.69 -3.34 19.33
C PRO A 52 2.02 -2.32 18.23
N THR A 53 0.99 -1.64 17.69
CA THR A 53 1.13 -0.71 16.59
C THR A 53 1.03 0.74 17.06
N VAL A 54 1.80 1.63 16.42
CA VAL A 54 1.72 3.09 16.57
C VAL A 54 0.60 3.64 15.68
N ILE A 55 0.40 3.03 14.51
CA ILE A 55 -0.65 3.41 13.58
C ILE A 55 -1.96 2.78 14.02
N GLU A 56 -3.02 3.60 14.12
CA GLU A 56 -4.33 3.10 14.48
C GLU A 56 -4.87 2.12 13.43
N MET A 57 -5.34 0.96 13.89
CA MET A 57 -5.89 -0.12 13.05
C MET A 57 -7.41 -0.20 13.23
N PRO A 58 -8.19 0.64 12.50
CA PRO A 58 -9.64 0.62 12.61
C PRO A 58 -10.21 -0.65 11.97
N TYR A 59 -11.29 -1.16 12.56
CA TYR A 59 -12.04 -2.28 12.00
C TYR A 59 -13.37 -1.80 11.40
N ASN A 60 -13.59 -2.15 10.15
CA ASN A 60 -14.84 -1.94 9.43
C ASN A 60 -15.04 -3.03 8.37
N GLN A 61 -16.15 -2.99 7.64
CA GLN A 61 -16.48 -4.00 6.63
C GLN A 61 -15.44 -4.06 5.48
N VAL A 62 -14.82 -2.93 5.14
CA VAL A 62 -13.77 -2.89 4.11
C VAL A 62 -12.54 -3.64 4.60
N VAL A 63 -12.06 -3.32 5.81
CA VAL A 63 -10.92 -4.01 6.44
C VAL A 63 -11.21 -5.51 6.56
N ARG A 64 -12.43 -5.89 6.98
CA ARG A 64 -12.84 -7.29 7.05
C ARG A 64 -12.68 -8.00 5.70
N SER A 65 -13.14 -7.39 4.62
CA SER A 65 -13.05 -8.02 3.29
C SER A 65 -11.62 -8.29 2.84
N TYR A 66 -10.67 -7.42 3.21
CA TYR A 66 -9.24 -7.63 2.94
C TYR A 66 -8.65 -8.72 3.82
N ILE A 67 -9.00 -8.76 5.11
CA ILE A 67 -8.54 -9.83 6.00
C ILE A 67 -9.00 -11.19 5.44
N ASP A 68 -10.29 -11.33 5.10
CA ASP A 68 -10.83 -12.56 4.53
C ASP A 68 -10.17 -12.90 3.18
N MET A 69 -9.82 -11.91 2.37
CA MET A 69 -9.11 -12.13 1.12
C MET A 69 -7.73 -12.77 1.34
N TYR A 70 -6.92 -12.22 2.25
CA TYR A 70 -5.59 -12.74 2.52
C TYR A 70 -5.61 -14.06 3.31
N THR A 71 -6.49 -14.20 4.30
CA THR A 71 -6.51 -15.37 5.17
C THR A 71 -7.23 -16.58 4.59
N GLN A 72 -8.17 -16.37 3.65
CA GLN A 72 -9.01 -17.44 3.12
C GLN A 72 -8.79 -17.67 1.63
N ARG A 73 -8.77 -16.59 0.81
CA ARG A 73 -8.80 -16.72 -0.66
C ARG A 73 -7.43 -16.71 -1.31
N ARG A 74 -6.41 -16.17 -0.64
CA ARG A 74 -5.06 -15.95 -1.20
C ARG A 74 -3.96 -16.57 -0.34
N ARG A 75 -4.22 -17.73 0.23
CA ARG A 75 -3.30 -18.39 1.18
C ARG A 75 -1.94 -18.68 0.54
N THR A 76 -1.91 -19.22 -0.67
CA THR A 76 -0.64 -19.49 -1.39
C THR A 76 0.18 -18.21 -1.59
N LEU A 77 -0.47 -17.11 -1.99
CA LEU A 77 0.21 -15.82 -2.11
C LEU A 77 0.76 -15.34 -0.74
N VAL A 78 0.00 -15.54 0.33
CA VAL A 78 0.46 -15.20 1.69
C VAL A 78 1.65 -16.05 2.10
N GLU A 79 1.66 -17.35 1.79
CA GLU A 79 2.79 -18.24 2.04
C GLU A 79 4.05 -17.80 1.31
N GLU A 80 3.93 -17.43 0.02
CA GLU A 80 5.03 -16.87 -0.77
C GLU A 80 5.54 -15.56 -0.16
N MET A 81 4.64 -14.63 0.19
CA MET A 81 5.01 -13.36 0.82
C MET A 81 5.65 -13.57 2.19
N LEU A 82 5.19 -14.54 3.00
CA LEU A 82 5.83 -14.89 4.27
C LEU A 82 7.26 -15.38 4.06
N GLY A 83 7.51 -16.21 3.04
CA GLY A 83 8.86 -16.62 2.67
C GLY A 83 9.75 -15.44 2.29
N LEU A 84 9.26 -14.55 1.40
CA LEU A 84 9.99 -13.36 0.96
C LEU A 84 10.19 -12.34 2.10
N SER A 85 9.28 -12.28 3.05
CA SER A 85 9.35 -11.36 4.19
C SER A 85 10.58 -11.60 5.05
N LEU A 86 11.05 -12.84 5.16
CA LEU A 86 12.27 -13.17 5.92
C LEU A 86 13.51 -12.44 5.35
N TYR A 87 13.51 -12.15 4.07
CA TYR A 87 14.60 -11.45 3.40
C TYR A 87 14.38 -9.92 3.38
N TYR A 88 13.18 -9.47 3.00
CA TYR A 88 12.94 -8.05 2.76
C TYR A 88 12.59 -7.25 4.01
N MET A 89 11.86 -7.82 4.98
CA MET A 89 11.42 -7.07 6.17
C MET A 89 12.58 -6.43 6.96
N PRO A 90 13.74 -7.10 7.17
CA PRO A 90 14.87 -6.47 7.85
C PRO A 90 15.40 -5.23 7.12
N ILE A 91 15.38 -5.23 5.78
CA ILE A 91 15.81 -4.07 4.96
C ILE A 91 14.85 -2.90 5.15
N PHE A 92 13.54 -3.17 5.14
CA PHE A 92 12.52 -2.15 5.35
C PHE A 92 12.56 -1.59 6.77
N GLU A 93 12.67 -2.46 7.78
CA GLU A 93 12.78 -2.06 9.18
C GLU A 93 13.99 -1.15 9.39
N GLN A 94 15.15 -1.50 8.87
CA GLN A 94 16.35 -0.67 8.97
C GLN A 94 16.14 0.73 8.38
N ALA A 95 15.53 0.82 7.20
CA ALA A 95 15.27 2.10 6.54
C ALA A 95 14.25 2.95 7.32
N LEU A 96 13.21 2.32 7.87
CA LEU A 96 12.19 3.00 8.68
C LEU A 96 12.76 3.48 10.02
N GLU A 97 13.55 2.65 10.70
CA GLU A 97 14.22 3.00 11.96
C GLU A 97 15.17 4.17 11.80
N GLN A 98 15.93 4.24 10.71
CA GLN A 98 16.84 5.35 10.42
C GLN A 98 16.11 6.70 10.33
N GLU A 99 14.87 6.69 9.86
CA GLU A 99 14.03 7.89 9.77
C GLU A 99 13.11 8.08 11.00
N GLY A 100 13.13 7.16 11.97
CA GLY A 100 12.30 7.21 13.17
C GLY A 100 10.81 6.98 12.89
N LEU A 101 10.48 6.12 11.94
CA LEU A 101 9.13 5.87 11.47
C LEU A 101 8.52 4.60 12.10
N PRO A 102 7.18 4.51 12.18
CA PRO A 102 6.49 3.31 12.60
C PRO A 102 6.86 2.09 11.73
N LEU A 103 7.18 0.97 12.38
CA LEU A 103 7.62 -0.23 11.68
C LEU A 103 6.48 -0.92 10.90
N GLU A 104 5.24 -0.60 11.19
CA GLU A 104 4.07 -1.09 10.44
C GLU A 104 4.10 -0.67 8.96
N LEU A 105 4.80 0.41 8.63
CA LEU A 105 4.98 0.87 7.25
C LEU A 105 5.75 -0.13 6.39
N LYS A 106 6.47 -1.11 6.98
CA LYS A 106 7.12 -2.21 6.27
C LYS A 106 6.15 -3.10 5.48
N TYR A 107 4.87 -3.05 5.82
CA TYR A 107 3.85 -3.82 5.10
C TYR A 107 3.36 -3.14 3.82
N LEU A 108 3.75 -1.90 3.52
CA LEU A 108 3.39 -1.25 2.25
C LEU A 108 3.86 -2.03 1.02
N PRO A 109 5.12 -2.52 0.93
CA PRO A 109 5.56 -3.33 -0.20
C PRO A 109 4.81 -4.65 -0.38
N VAL A 110 4.21 -5.19 0.69
CA VAL A 110 3.32 -6.37 0.59
C VAL A 110 2.12 -6.05 -0.31
N ILE A 111 1.52 -4.87 -0.11
CA ILE A 111 0.33 -4.43 -0.84
C ILE A 111 0.70 -3.91 -2.23
N GLU A 112 1.81 -3.17 -2.32
CA GLU A 112 2.24 -2.52 -3.56
C GLU A 112 2.75 -3.51 -4.61
N SER A 113 3.47 -4.54 -4.21
CA SER A 113 4.17 -5.44 -5.13
C SER A 113 4.11 -6.93 -4.77
N ALA A 114 3.43 -7.30 -3.69
CA ALA A 114 3.52 -8.64 -3.10
C ALA A 114 5.00 -9.06 -2.82
N LEU A 115 5.84 -8.10 -2.43
CA LEU A 115 7.28 -8.25 -2.21
C LEU A 115 8.09 -8.64 -3.47
N ASN A 116 7.58 -8.35 -4.66
CA ASN A 116 8.29 -8.60 -5.92
C ASN A 116 9.11 -7.36 -6.34
N PRO A 117 10.46 -7.41 -6.31
CA PRO A 117 11.31 -6.28 -6.70
C PRO A 117 11.22 -5.94 -8.20
N ASP A 118 10.78 -6.88 -9.02
CA ASP A 118 10.63 -6.71 -10.46
C ASP A 118 9.24 -6.30 -10.90
N ALA A 119 8.32 -6.09 -9.97
CA ALA A 119 6.95 -5.70 -10.28
C ALA A 119 6.92 -4.38 -11.07
N VAL A 120 6.13 -4.38 -12.15
CA VAL A 120 5.86 -3.18 -12.95
C VAL A 120 4.36 -3.07 -13.19
N SER A 121 3.76 -1.98 -12.73
CA SER A 121 2.34 -1.72 -12.96
C SER A 121 2.08 -1.26 -14.40
N ARG A 122 0.81 -1.27 -14.83
CA ARG A 122 0.41 -0.78 -16.16
C ARG A 122 0.79 0.69 -16.40
N VAL A 123 0.84 1.49 -15.33
CA VAL A 123 1.20 2.92 -15.39
C VAL A 123 2.70 3.16 -15.18
N GLY A 124 3.51 2.10 -15.08
CA GLY A 124 4.97 2.17 -14.98
C GLY A 124 5.50 2.40 -13.57
N ALA A 125 4.69 2.24 -12.53
CA ALA A 125 5.20 2.14 -11.18
C ALA A 125 6.03 0.85 -11.05
N THR A 126 7.19 0.90 -10.39
CA THR A 126 8.19 -0.18 -10.45
C THR A 126 8.77 -0.47 -9.07
N GLY A 127 9.08 -1.75 -8.84
CA GLY A 127 9.82 -2.25 -7.69
C GLY A 127 8.97 -2.53 -6.46
N LEU A 128 9.62 -2.87 -5.35
CA LEU A 128 8.98 -3.22 -4.08
C LEU A 128 8.00 -2.14 -3.59
N TRP A 129 8.39 -0.87 -3.72
CA TRP A 129 7.67 0.31 -3.25
C TRP A 129 6.83 0.98 -4.34
N GLN A 130 6.75 0.40 -5.54
CA GLN A 130 5.96 0.88 -6.68
C GLN A 130 6.12 2.37 -6.99
N PHE A 131 7.37 2.85 -7.04
CA PHE A 131 7.63 4.23 -7.39
C PHE A 131 7.33 4.53 -8.86
N MET A 132 6.57 5.59 -9.09
CA MET A 132 6.45 6.21 -10.40
C MET A 132 7.79 6.83 -10.81
N LEU A 133 8.09 6.83 -12.10
CA LEU A 133 9.36 7.36 -12.62
C LEU A 133 9.63 8.81 -12.18
N SER A 134 8.61 9.67 -12.23
CA SER A 134 8.73 11.07 -11.82
C SER A 134 9.02 11.21 -10.33
N THR A 135 8.34 10.43 -9.50
CA THR A 135 8.55 10.42 -8.05
C THR A 135 9.94 9.91 -7.70
N ALA A 136 10.36 8.79 -8.31
CA ALA A 136 11.68 8.20 -8.10
C ALA A 136 12.81 9.21 -8.41
N LYS A 137 12.74 9.86 -9.57
CA LYS A 137 13.72 10.89 -9.96
C LYS A 137 13.67 12.11 -9.05
N GLY A 138 12.48 12.55 -8.66
CA GLY A 138 12.30 13.67 -7.73
C GLY A 138 12.87 13.40 -6.34
N LEU A 139 12.88 12.14 -5.92
CA LEU A 139 13.49 11.69 -4.67
C LEU A 139 15.00 11.38 -4.79
N GLY A 140 15.56 11.35 -5.99
CA GLY A 140 16.98 11.13 -6.24
C GLY A 140 17.38 9.70 -6.54
N LEU A 141 16.42 8.82 -6.92
CA LEU A 141 16.76 7.50 -7.48
C LEU A 141 17.33 7.65 -8.89
N GLU A 142 18.38 6.90 -9.18
CA GLU A 142 18.92 6.78 -10.52
C GLU A 142 18.03 5.85 -11.35
N VAL A 143 17.46 6.41 -12.44
CA VAL A 143 16.68 5.62 -13.40
C VAL A 143 17.08 6.06 -14.80
N ASN A 144 17.78 5.16 -15.51
CA ASN A 144 18.24 5.35 -16.87
C ASN A 144 18.12 4.03 -17.67
N SER A 145 18.74 3.93 -18.84
CA SER A 145 18.69 2.74 -19.69
C SER A 145 19.48 1.53 -19.15
N LEU A 146 20.38 1.73 -18.19
CA LEU A 146 21.26 0.71 -17.63
C LEU A 146 20.93 0.36 -16.19
N VAL A 147 20.41 1.33 -15.42
CA VAL A 147 20.13 1.21 -13.99
C VAL A 147 18.71 1.67 -13.69
N ASP A 148 18.03 0.93 -12.85
CA ASP A 148 16.73 1.32 -12.28
C ASP A 148 16.72 1.01 -10.78
N GLU A 149 17.14 2.01 -9.97
CA GLU A 149 17.22 1.89 -8.51
C GLU A 149 15.86 1.71 -7.82
N ARG A 150 14.73 1.83 -8.53
CA ARG A 150 13.41 1.47 -8.00
C ARG A 150 13.32 -0.03 -7.69
N ARG A 151 14.17 -0.85 -8.35
CA ARG A 151 14.28 -2.30 -8.16
C ARG A 151 15.29 -2.69 -7.09
N ASP A 152 16.16 -1.77 -6.68
CA ASP A 152 17.11 -1.99 -5.60
C ASP A 152 16.38 -1.98 -4.25
N PRO A 153 16.39 -3.07 -3.48
CA PRO A 153 15.64 -3.14 -2.23
C PRO A 153 16.12 -2.14 -1.17
N ILE A 154 17.41 -1.87 -1.12
CA ILE A 154 18.02 -0.98 -0.11
C ILE A 154 17.74 0.47 -0.51
N ARG A 155 18.13 0.86 -1.71
CA ARG A 155 17.99 2.24 -2.20
C ARG A 155 16.54 2.69 -2.22
N SER A 156 15.65 1.85 -2.74
CA SER A 156 14.23 2.18 -2.80
C SER A 156 13.60 2.28 -1.40
N SER A 157 14.03 1.44 -0.44
CA SER A 157 13.53 1.51 0.94
C SER A 157 13.98 2.75 1.68
N GLU A 158 15.26 3.15 1.55
CA GLU A 158 15.78 4.39 2.14
C GLU A 158 14.98 5.62 1.67
N LEU A 159 14.64 5.67 0.38
CA LEU A 159 13.91 6.79 -0.16
C LEU A 159 12.40 6.71 0.08
N ALA A 160 11.84 5.50 0.18
CA ALA A 160 10.46 5.31 0.61
C ALA A 160 10.26 5.81 2.05
N ALA A 161 11.17 5.48 2.97
CA ALA A 161 11.12 5.97 4.34
C ALA A 161 11.18 7.52 4.39
N LYS A 162 12.13 8.14 3.69
CA LYS A 162 12.21 9.60 3.59
C LYS A 162 10.95 10.24 3.03
N TYR A 163 10.39 9.65 1.98
CA TYR A 163 9.17 10.16 1.36
C TYR A 163 7.95 10.04 2.28
N LEU A 164 7.80 8.91 2.95
CA LEU A 164 6.74 8.70 3.95
C LEU A 164 6.85 9.70 5.10
N LYS A 165 8.07 10.00 5.57
CA LYS A 165 8.32 11.05 6.56
C LYS A 165 7.85 12.42 6.09
N GLN A 166 8.22 12.82 4.88
CA GLN A 166 7.77 14.08 4.29
C GLN A 166 6.24 14.17 4.19
N LEU A 167 5.59 13.07 3.80
CA LEU A 167 4.13 13.03 3.74
C LEU A 167 3.49 13.15 5.13
N TYR A 168 4.08 12.50 6.13
CA TYR A 168 3.62 12.63 7.51
C TYR A 168 3.81 14.06 8.05
N GLU A 169 4.92 14.72 7.74
CA GLU A 169 5.16 16.13 8.10
C GLU A 169 4.11 17.08 7.52
N ILE A 170 3.56 16.74 6.33
CA ILE A 170 2.50 17.53 5.68
C ILE A 170 1.14 17.33 6.38
N TYR A 171 0.79 16.09 6.71
CA TYR A 171 -0.56 15.75 7.14
C TYR A 171 -0.71 15.57 8.66
N GLY A 172 0.36 15.22 9.38
CA GLY A 172 0.33 14.90 10.81
C GLY A 172 -0.50 13.66 11.15
N ASP A 173 -0.87 12.87 10.13
CA ASP A 173 -1.71 11.68 10.22
C ASP A 173 -1.19 10.59 9.30
N TRP A 174 -1.01 9.36 9.82
CA TRP A 174 -0.43 8.26 9.05
C TRP A 174 -1.37 7.75 7.98
N SER A 175 -2.66 7.71 8.23
CA SER A 175 -3.64 7.23 7.23
C SER A 175 -3.69 8.17 6.02
N LEU A 176 -3.61 9.49 6.26
CA LEU A 176 -3.51 10.49 5.19
C LEU A 176 -2.15 10.44 4.48
N ALA A 177 -1.06 10.23 5.21
CA ALA A 177 0.28 10.08 4.63
C ALA A 177 0.34 8.85 3.71
N ILE A 178 -0.17 7.71 4.16
CA ILE A 178 -0.24 6.47 3.38
C ILE A 178 -1.16 6.65 2.15
N ALA A 179 -2.34 7.28 2.33
CA ALA A 179 -3.22 7.62 1.21
C ALA A 179 -2.52 8.52 0.20
N SER A 180 -1.74 9.49 0.68
CA SER A 180 -0.97 10.41 -0.16
C SER A 180 0.20 9.72 -0.88
N TYR A 181 0.84 8.73 -0.25
CA TYR A 181 1.82 7.87 -0.89
C TYR A 181 1.22 7.17 -2.11
N ASN A 182 0.02 6.62 -1.94
CA ASN A 182 -0.68 5.83 -2.95
C ASN A 182 -1.22 6.68 -4.12
N CYS A 183 -1.98 7.72 -3.83
CA CYS A 183 -2.67 8.52 -4.85
C CYS A 183 -2.05 9.89 -5.14
N GLY A 184 -1.00 10.26 -4.42
CA GLY A 184 -0.34 11.56 -4.51
C GLY A 184 -0.98 12.65 -3.64
N PRO A 185 -0.17 13.59 -3.11
CA PRO A 185 -0.63 14.64 -2.20
C PRO A 185 -1.68 15.57 -2.82
N GLY A 186 -1.61 15.80 -4.13
CA GLY A 186 -2.59 16.62 -4.85
C GLY A 186 -4.03 16.07 -4.76
N ASN A 187 -4.19 14.75 -4.79
CA ASN A 187 -5.50 14.10 -4.71
C ASN A 187 -6.03 14.10 -3.28
N VAL A 188 -5.19 13.82 -2.29
CA VAL A 188 -5.58 13.93 -0.88
C VAL A 188 -6.02 15.37 -0.55
N ASN A 189 -5.26 16.37 -0.97
CA ASN A 189 -5.62 17.78 -0.77
C ASN A 189 -6.93 18.19 -1.45
N LYS A 190 -7.25 17.61 -2.62
CA LYS A 190 -8.55 17.81 -3.27
C LYS A 190 -9.69 17.20 -2.45
N ALA A 191 -9.49 15.96 -1.93
CA ALA A 191 -10.48 15.28 -1.10
C ALA A 191 -10.75 16.05 0.20
N LEU A 192 -9.72 16.48 0.91
CA LEU A 192 -9.83 17.29 2.12
C LEU A 192 -10.60 18.60 1.88
N ARG A 193 -10.33 19.30 0.77
CA ARG A 193 -11.09 20.51 0.42
C ARG A 193 -12.56 20.24 0.14
N ARG A 194 -12.89 19.11 -0.51
CA ARG A 194 -14.28 18.74 -0.82
C ARG A 194 -15.05 18.31 0.41
N ALA A 195 -14.40 17.70 1.38
CA ALA A 195 -15.01 17.31 2.65
C ALA A 195 -15.28 18.51 3.59
N GLY A 196 -15.02 19.75 3.15
CA GLY A 196 -15.45 20.96 3.85
C GLY A 196 -14.34 21.73 4.58
N GLY A 197 -13.11 21.27 4.53
CA GLY A 197 -11.96 21.88 5.22
C GLY A 197 -12.06 21.75 6.75
N GLY A 198 -10.92 21.70 7.42
CA GLY A 198 -10.82 21.46 8.85
C GLY A 198 -9.92 20.26 9.15
N LYS A 199 -9.84 19.87 10.41
CA LYS A 199 -9.10 18.66 10.80
C LYS A 199 -9.96 17.46 10.46
N GLN A 200 -9.61 16.75 9.40
CA GLN A 200 -10.30 15.57 8.91
C GLN A 200 -9.34 14.40 8.88
N ASP A 201 -9.84 13.22 9.21
CA ASP A 201 -9.12 11.99 9.08
C ASP A 201 -9.33 11.34 7.69
N PHE A 202 -8.63 10.23 7.47
CA PHE A 202 -8.77 9.46 6.23
C PHE A 202 -10.21 8.98 5.99
N TRP A 203 -10.93 8.54 7.02
CA TRP A 203 -12.27 8.00 6.88
C TRP A 203 -13.30 9.07 6.54
N ASP A 204 -13.09 10.31 6.98
CA ASP A 204 -13.92 11.45 6.58
C ASP A 204 -13.85 11.69 5.07
N ILE A 205 -12.67 11.48 4.46
CA ILE A 205 -12.47 11.71 3.03
C ILE A 205 -12.68 10.45 2.18
N TYR A 206 -12.64 9.26 2.76
CA TYR A 206 -12.79 7.98 2.05
C TYR A 206 -14.14 7.88 1.30
N TYR A 207 -15.19 8.41 1.89
CA TYR A 207 -16.55 8.43 1.30
C TYR A 207 -16.80 9.62 0.39
N TYR A 208 -15.89 10.57 0.27
CA TYR A 208 -15.97 11.67 -0.69
C TYR A 208 -15.09 11.35 -1.92
N PRO A 209 -15.60 10.61 -2.90
CA PRO A 209 -14.80 10.27 -4.05
C PRO A 209 -14.41 11.57 -4.76
N VAL A 210 -13.12 11.83 -4.81
CA VAL A 210 -12.56 12.66 -5.87
C VAL A 210 -12.92 11.89 -7.12
N SER A 211 -13.80 12.44 -8.00
CA SER A 211 -14.16 11.79 -9.24
C SER A 211 -12.93 11.08 -9.78
N TYR A 212 -12.98 9.73 -9.85
CA TYR A 212 -11.98 8.83 -10.43
C TYR A 212 -10.79 8.33 -9.59
N THR A 213 -10.68 8.63 -8.30
CA THR A 213 -9.69 7.93 -7.47
C THR A 213 -10.35 7.49 -6.17
N HIS A 214 -10.59 6.20 -6.03
CA HIS A 214 -10.79 5.62 -4.71
C HIS A 214 -9.48 5.76 -3.95
N LEU A 215 -9.54 6.46 -2.81
CA LEU A 215 -8.46 6.44 -1.83
C LEU A 215 -8.44 5.01 -1.28
N THR A 216 -7.55 4.17 -1.82
CA THR A 216 -7.34 2.85 -1.24
C THR A 216 -6.45 3.00 -0.02
N LEU A 217 -6.95 2.58 1.13
CA LEU A 217 -6.06 2.28 2.23
C LEU A 217 -5.14 1.14 1.79
N PRO A 218 -3.84 1.29 1.91
CA PRO A 218 -2.99 0.13 2.02
C PRO A 218 -3.51 -0.65 3.23
N THR A 219 -3.93 -1.86 3.00
CA THR A 219 -4.42 -2.72 4.07
C THR A 219 -3.19 -3.20 4.81
N ILE A 220 -2.84 -2.51 5.86
CA ILE A 220 -1.85 -3.00 6.80
C ILE A 220 -2.55 -4.12 7.55
N ALA A 221 -2.32 -5.34 7.11
CA ALA A 221 -2.86 -6.54 7.76
C ALA A 221 -1.88 -7.07 8.80
#